data_a9ea612ba6e618fa30210196928dd33f
#
_entry.id   a9ea612ba6e618fa30210196928dd33f
#
_cell.length_a   1.000
_cell.length_b   1.000
_cell.length_c   1.000
_cell.angle_alpha   90.00
_cell.angle_beta   90.00
_cell.angle_gamma   90.00
#
_symmetry.space_group_name_H-M   'P 1'
#
loop_
_entity.id
_entity.type
_entity.pdbx_description
1 polymer ?
#
loop_
_entity_poly.entity_id
_entity_poly.type
_entity_poly.pdbx_seq_one_letter_code
_entity_poly.pdbx_strand_id
1 'polypeptide(L)'
;KQADEEALFGRLDLSSLIPGGVPEEILEEDALYQEMRRDLETLVLNYRRGDASFGQQLELATTELERYRKALSELHGGEPRIITKGKLPDSHIVFLDEIFKASDGILNALLTALNERRYTNEGKTIHIPTISFFSASNEIPNFTNPEEKILKPLYDRFELKVVTEYVEDRAARLKILKQKQAAPHLAQAPAAPITLEELEAMQDDVRQVHILDSINELMDDVLCALREKGIHISDRKYFNYAPVAQAKAWLEGRDTVAPADLIILRHYLWTAPEERAIIQSALVQMCSDPFKNRLDGILAAAQESYQEFEDDSGAAPARRIGKLREEYLMLYEKLSAMRAEAQDDIGRQKVDACMEDLEAFNKKAFSEDGVSGVFSYVPLKELYLLKAN
;
A
#
# COMPACT_ATOMS: atom_id res chain seq x y z
N LYS A 1 -23.03 -19.50 -3.24
CA LYS A 1 -23.40 -19.58 -1.79
C LYS A 1 -22.81 -18.37 -1.13
N GLN A 2 -23.63 -17.54 -0.50
CA GLN A 2 -23.12 -16.47 0.37
C GLN A 2 -22.30 -17.15 1.48
N ALA A 3 -21.10 -16.62 1.71
CA ALA A 3 -20.31 -17.06 2.84
C ALA A 3 -21.08 -16.73 4.13
N ASP A 4 -21.09 -17.66 5.06
CA ASP A 4 -21.65 -17.46 6.38
C ASP A 4 -20.56 -16.85 7.28
N GLU A 5 -20.95 -16.02 8.26
CA GLU A 5 -20.02 -15.42 9.21
C GLU A 5 -19.21 -16.49 9.94
N GLU A 6 -19.87 -17.60 10.34
CA GLU A 6 -19.22 -18.75 10.96
C GLU A 6 -18.20 -19.45 10.03
N ALA A 7 -18.43 -19.41 8.71
CA ALA A 7 -17.50 -19.98 7.73
C ALA A 7 -16.20 -19.19 7.64
N LEU A 8 -16.23 -17.86 7.87
CA LEU A 8 -15.07 -16.98 7.81
C LEU A 8 -14.37 -16.84 9.16
N PHE A 9 -15.13 -16.61 10.22
CA PHE A 9 -14.57 -16.23 11.53
C PHE A 9 -14.55 -17.37 12.55
N GLY A 10 -15.22 -18.48 12.24
CA GLY A 10 -15.35 -19.60 13.16
C GLY A 10 -16.71 -19.66 13.86
N ARG A 11 -16.98 -20.80 14.44
CA ARG A 11 -18.26 -21.12 15.11
C ARG A 11 -18.05 -21.27 16.61
N LEU A 12 -19.11 -21.01 17.38
CA LEU A 12 -19.13 -21.31 18.80
C LEU A 12 -18.97 -22.81 19.02
N ASP A 13 -18.06 -23.20 19.91
CA ASP A 13 -17.90 -24.59 20.35
C ASP A 13 -18.97 -24.93 21.38
N LEU A 14 -20.03 -25.56 20.92
CA LEU A 14 -21.16 -25.98 21.79
C LEU A 14 -20.71 -26.96 22.88
N SER A 15 -19.62 -27.72 22.65
CA SER A 15 -19.10 -28.62 23.67
C SER A 15 -18.54 -27.89 24.88
N SER A 16 -18.05 -26.67 24.70
CA SER A 16 -17.55 -25.81 25.78
C SER A 16 -18.65 -25.32 26.74
N LEU A 17 -19.90 -25.29 26.28
CA LEU A 17 -21.06 -24.81 27.04
C LEU A 17 -21.80 -25.94 27.81
N ILE A 18 -21.56 -27.21 27.47
CA ILE A 18 -22.21 -28.33 28.09
C ILE A 18 -21.53 -28.67 29.41
N PRO A 19 -22.26 -28.82 30.55
CA PRO A 19 -21.65 -29.26 31.79
C PRO A 19 -20.91 -30.60 31.61
N GLY A 20 -19.61 -30.63 31.94
CA GLY A 20 -18.73 -31.78 31.68
C GLY A 20 -18.22 -31.90 30.23
N GLY A 21 -18.52 -30.93 29.39
CA GLY A 21 -17.98 -30.85 28.04
C GLY A 21 -16.50 -30.37 28.03
N VAL A 22 -15.76 -30.85 27.08
CA VAL A 22 -14.37 -30.39 26.80
C VAL A 22 -14.37 -29.72 25.42
N PRO A 23 -13.76 -28.55 25.28
CA PRO A 23 -13.63 -27.91 23.98
C PRO A 23 -12.97 -28.81 22.92
N GLU A 24 -13.52 -28.81 21.71
CA GLU A 24 -13.06 -29.68 20.60
C GLU A 24 -11.57 -29.46 20.28
N GLU A 25 -11.12 -28.22 20.32
CA GLU A 25 -9.73 -27.83 20.10
C GLU A 25 -8.77 -28.47 21.15
N ILE A 26 -9.16 -28.45 22.43
CA ILE A 26 -8.37 -29.08 23.50
C ILE A 26 -8.25 -30.59 23.29
N LEU A 27 -9.37 -31.23 22.89
CA LEU A 27 -9.33 -32.68 22.62
C LEU A 27 -8.46 -33.00 21.39
N GLU A 28 -8.41 -32.12 20.39
CA GLU A 28 -7.56 -32.32 19.21
C GLU A 28 -6.06 -32.10 19.49
N GLU A 29 -5.72 -31.13 20.34
CA GLU A 29 -4.33 -30.75 20.64
C GLU A 29 -3.69 -31.57 21.76
N ASP A 30 -4.50 -32.15 22.66
CA ASP A 30 -3.99 -32.95 23.76
C ASP A 30 -3.43 -34.30 23.28
N ALA A 31 -2.10 -34.42 23.29
CA ALA A 31 -1.39 -35.57 22.76
C ALA A 31 -1.76 -36.89 23.49
N LEU A 32 -1.99 -36.82 24.81
CA LEU A 32 -2.32 -38.00 25.62
C LEU A 32 -3.75 -38.45 25.32
N TYR A 33 -4.71 -37.52 25.21
CA TYR A 33 -6.08 -37.84 24.80
C TYR A 33 -6.13 -38.51 23.43
N GLN A 34 -5.35 -38.00 22.47
CA GLN A 34 -5.27 -38.52 21.12
C GLN A 34 -4.60 -39.91 21.07
N GLU A 35 -3.63 -40.20 21.94
CA GLU A 35 -3.01 -41.51 22.09
C GLU A 35 -4.02 -42.51 22.66
N MET A 36 -4.65 -42.19 23.79
CA MET A 36 -5.66 -43.03 24.45
C MET A 36 -6.84 -43.32 23.51
N ARG A 37 -7.26 -42.33 22.69
CA ARG A 37 -8.32 -42.51 21.71
C ARG A 37 -7.95 -43.49 20.62
N ARG A 38 -6.71 -43.39 20.07
CA ARG A 38 -6.19 -44.33 19.04
C ARG A 38 -6.08 -45.76 19.56
N ASP A 39 -5.64 -45.89 20.79
CA ASP A 39 -5.56 -47.20 21.45
C ASP A 39 -6.93 -47.82 21.64
N LEU A 40 -7.90 -47.03 22.10
CA LEU A 40 -9.30 -47.47 22.21
C LEU A 40 -9.90 -47.86 20.85
N GLU A 41 -9.67 -47.08 19.78
CA GLU A 41 -10.12 -47.41 18.43
C GLU A 41 -9.52 -48.74 17.95
N THR A 42 -8.28 -49.03 18.27
CA THR A 42 -7.60 -50.27 17.93
C THR A 42 -8.21 -51.46 18.70
N LEU A 43 -8.48 -51.30 19.98
CA LEU A 43 -9.14 -52.31 20.80
C LEU A 43 -10.60 -52.60 20.31
N VAL A 44 -11.35 -51.55 19.92
CA VAL A 44 -12.70 -51.70 19.32
C VAL A 44 -12.65 -52.50 18.03
N LEU A 45 -11.67 -52.24 17.17
CA LEU A 45 -11.49 -52.97 15.90
C LEU A 45 -11.20 -54.45 16.13
N ASN A 46 -10.34 -54.78 17.12
CA ASN A 46 -9.96 -56.15 17.46
C ASN A 46 -11.15 -56.90 18.08
N TYR A 47 -11.90 -56.29 18.99
CA TYR A 47 -13.12 -56.85 19.59
C TYR A 47 -14.18 -57.15 18.53
N ARG A 48 -14.41 -56.23 17.58
CA ARG A 48 -15.33 -56.40 16.45
C ARG A 48 -14.95 -57.54 15.51
N ARG A 49 -13.67 -57.90 15.44
CA ARG A 49 -13.19 -59.08 14.68
C ARG A 49 -13.51 -60.43 15.32
N GLY A 50 -14.16 -60.42 16.50
CA GLY A 50 -14.63 -61.61 17.18
C GLY A 50 -13.71 -62.16 18.28
N ASP A 51 -12.69 -61.41 18.67
CA ASP A 51 -11.81 -61.79 19.79
C ASP A 51 -12.33 -61.23 21.09
N ALA A 52 -13.06 -62.05 21.84
CA ALA A 52 -13.68 -61.69 23.11
C ALA A 52 -12.66 -61.39 24.23
N SER A 53 -11.37 -61.78 24.05
CA SER A 53 -10.32 -61.50 25.03
C SER A 53 -10.03 -60.02 25.25
N PHE A 54 -10.38 -59.17 24.26
CA PHE A 54 -10.23 -57.71 24.32
C PHE A 54 -11.36 -57.00 25.10
N GLY A 55 -12.43 -57.68 25.53
CA GLY A 55 -13.57 -57.06 26.20
C GLY A 55 -13.24 -56.32 27.48
N GLN A 56 -12.44 -56.95 28.36
CA GLN A 56 -11.99 -56.29 29.61
C GLN A 56 -11.02 -55.13 29.36
N GLN A 57 -10.14 -55.26 28.40
CA GLN A 57 -9.21 -54.21 28.05
C GLN A 57 -9.97 -52.98 27.46
N LEU A 58 -11.00 -53.23 26.65
CA LEU A 58 -11.85 -52.21 26.08
C LEU A 58 -12.60 -51.43 27.17
N GLU A 59 -13.15 -52.12 28.19
CA GLU A 59 -13.87 -51.50 29.31
C GLU A 59 -12.91 -50.62 30.15
N LEU A 60 -11.71 -51.12 30.45
CA LEU A 60 -10.65 -50.38 31.17
C LEU A 60 -10.24 -49.11 30.38
N ALA A 61 -9.90 -49.25 29.10
CA ALA A 61 -9.47 -48.16 28.26
C ALA A 61 -10.57 -47.09 28.10
N THR A 62 -11.85 -47.53 28.01
CA THR A 62 -13.00 -46.60 27.98
C THR A 62 -13.10 -45.80 29.26
N THR A 63 -12.98 -46.48 30.42
CA THR A 63 -13.08 -45.85 31.75
C THR A 63 -11.94 -44.86 31.97
N GLU A 64 -10.73 -45.19 31.54
CA GLU A 64 -9.55 -44.30 31.64
C GLU A 64 -9.72 -43.06 30.76
N LEU A 65 -10.17 -43.24 29.54
CA LEU A 65 -10.42 -42.12 28.60
C LEU A 65 -11.52 -41.18 29.15
N GLU A 66 -12.60 -41.73 29.74
CA GLU A 66 -13.66 -40.92 30.36
C GLU A 66 -13.15 -40.16 31.59
N ARG A 67 -12.29 -40.77 32.43
CA ARG A 67 -11.68 -40.10 33.58
C ARG A 67 -10.77 -38.94 33.11
N TYR A 68 -9.97 -39.19 32.10
CA TYR A 68 -9.10 -38.17 31.56
C TYR A 68 -9.89 -37.03 30.94
N ARG A 69 -10.92 -37.33 30.15
CA ARG A 69 -11.83 -36.31 29.57
C ARG A 69 -12.51 -35.49 30.66
N LYS A 70 -12.91 -36.11 31.79
CA LYS A 70 -13.48 -35.38 32.92
C LYS A 70 -12.46 -34.41 33.54
N ALA A 71 -11.23 -34.84 33.72
CA ALA A 71 -10.14 -33.96 34.21
C ALA A 71 -9.92 -32.77 33.27
N LEU A 72 -9.91 -33.00 31.97
CA LEU A 72 -9.82 -31.92 30.98
C LEU A 72 -11.02 -30.96 31.04
N SER A 73 -12.24 -31.50 31.30
CA SER A 73 -13.43 -30.68 31.48
C SER A 73 -13.35 -29.78 32.72
N GLU A 74 -12.79 -30.28 33.82
CA GLU A 74 -12.58 -29.48 35.04
C GLU A 74 -11.54 -28.38 34.86
N LEU A 75 -10.56 -28.60 33.98
CA LEU A 75 -9.51 -27.60 33.66
C LEU A 75 -9.96 -26.55 32.62
N HIS A 76 -10.72 -26.95 31.62
CA HIS A 76 -10.98 -26.17 30.41
C HIS A 76 -12.46 -25.96 30.09
N GLY A 77 -13.39 -26.58 30.84
CA GLY A 77 -14.85 -26.48 30.64
C GLY A 77 -15.43 -25.19 31.20
N GLY A 78 -16.62 -24.82 30.72
CA GLY A 78 -17.45 -23.76 31.29
C GLY A 78 -17.23 -22.36 30.71
N GLU A 79 -16.26 -22.16 29.86
CA GLU A 79 -16.10 -20.89 29.15
C GLU A 79 -16.45 -21.03 27.65
N PRO A 80 -17.24 -20.12 27.09
CA PRO A 80 -17.52 -20.12 25.66
C PRO A 80 -16.21 -20.01 24.86
N ARG A 81 -16.03 -20.91 23.90
CA ARG A 81 -14.90 -20.87 22.96
C ARG A 81 -15.40 -20.82 21.54
N ILE A 82 -14.58 -20.24 20.66
CA ILE A 82 -14.85 -20.15 19.23
C ILE A 82 -13.80 -21.01 18.53
N ILE A 83 -14.24 -21.96 17.70
CA ILE A 83 -13.36 -22.78 16.86
C ILE A 83 -12.91 -21.93 15.69
N THR A 84 -11.65 -21.53 15.70
CA THR A 84 -11.06 -20.63 14.69
C THR A 84 -10.08 -21.31 13.77
N LYS A 85 -9.75 -22.58 14.00
CA LYS A 85 -8.74 -23.32 13.24
C LYS A 85 -9.01 -23.30 11.74
N GLY A 86 -8.04 -22.80 10.98
CA GLY A 86 -8.15 -22.63 9.52
C GLY A 86 -9.15 -21.55 9.09
N LYS A 87 -9.53 -20.65 9.99
CA LYS A 87 -10.39 -19.49 9.73
C LYS A 87 -9.59 -18.19 9.78
N LEU A 88 -10.25 -17.08 9.48
CA LEU A 88 -9.62 -15.76 9.45
C LEU A 88 -8.92 -15.41 10.78
N PRO A 89 -9.52 -15.64 11.98
CA PRO A 89 -8.87 -15.33 13.24
C PRO A 89 -7.61 -16.15 13.55
N ASP A 90 -7.34 -17.21 12.79
CA ASP A 90 -6.17 -18.09 12.95
C ASP A 90 -5.15 -17.89 11.81
N SER A 91 -5.35 -16.89 10.95
CA SER A 91 -4.59 -16.74 9.71
C SER A 91 -3.71 -15.49 9.74
N HIS A 92 -2.41 -15.64 9.38
CA HIS A 92 -1.48 -14.51 9.23
C HIS A 92 -1.64 -13.78 7.89
N ILE A 93 -2.04 -14.50 6.84
CA ILE A 93 -2.33 -13.94 5.52
C ILE A 93 -3.73 -14.39 5.10
N VAL A 94 -4.57 -13.44 4.74
CA VAL A 94 -5.96 -13.68 4.34
C VAL A 94 -6.17 -13.26 2.91
N PHE A 95 -6.78 -14.13 2.10
CA PHE A 95 -7.22 -13.82 0.74
C PHE A 95 -8.74 -13.95 0.66
N LEU A 96 -9.40 -12.85 0.29
CA LEU A 96 -10.86 -12.74 0.20
C LEU A 96 -11.26 -12.59 -1.28
N ASP A 97 -11.92 -13.60 -1.81
CA ASP A 97 -12.42 -13.56 -3.19
C ASP A 97 -13.85 -13.02 -3.23
N GLU A 98 -14.15 -12.18 -4.22
CA GLU A 98 -15.47 -11.57 -4.44
C GLU A 98 -16.08 -10.88 -3.21
N ILE A 99 -15.24 -10.19 -2.43
CA ILE A 99 -15.57 -9.61 -1.13
C ILE A 99 -16.80 -8.69 -1.15
N PHE A 100 -17.04 -7.97 -2.25
CA PHE A 100 -18.16 -7.03 -2.37
C PHE A 100 -19.52 -7.71 -2.57
N LYS A 101 -19.55 -9.04 -2.68
CA LYS A 101 -20.78 -9.85 -2.73
C LYS A 101 -21.16 -10.44 -1.36
N ALA A 102 -20.42 -10.09 -0.30
CA ALA A 102 -20.69 -10.55 1.06
C ALA A 102 -21.96 -9.88 1.65
N SER A 103 -22.59 -10.52 2.62
CA SER A 103 -23.72 -9.95 3.36
C SER A 103 -23.26 -8.81 4.29
N ASP A 104 -24.21 -7.92 4.68
CA ASP A 104 -23.92 -6.78 5.55
C ASP A 104 -23.30 -7.19 6.91
N GLY A 105 -23.70 -8.34 7.46
CA GLY A 105 -23.12 -8.86 8.70
C GLY A 105 -21.63 -9.18 8.54
N ILE A 106 -21.28 -9.87 7.46
CA ILE A 106 -19.89 -10.20 7.12
C ILE A 106 -19.08 -8.93 6.85
N LEU A 107 -19.65 -7.94 6.15
CA LEU A 107 -18.98 -6.68 5.85
C LEU A 107 -18.61 -5.93 7.14
N ASN A 108 -19.51 -5.88 8.12
CA ASN A 108 -19.24 -5.22 9.40
C ASN A 108 -18.18 -5.96 10.23
N ALA A 109 -18.24 -7.30 10.28
CA ALA A 109 -17.23 -8.11 10.96
C ALA A 109 -15.84 -7.95 10.30
N LEU A 110 -15.78 -7.91 8.96
CA LEU A 110 -14.56 -7.65 8.21
C LEU A 110 -14.01 -6.25 8.45
N LEU A 111 -14.85 -5.22 8.54
CA LEU A 111 -14.42 -3.87 8.87
C LEU A 111 -13.72 -3.82 10.24
N THR A 112 -14.27 -4.51 11.23
CA THR A 112 -13.66 -4.61 12.57
C THR A 112 -12.34 -5.39 12.50
N ALA A 113 -12.33 -6.51 11.79
CA ALA A 113 -11.12 -7.32 11.60
C ALA A 113 -9.99 -6.56 10.91
N LEU A 114 -10.30 -5.80 9.85
CA LEU A 114 -9.34 -4.99 9.10
C LEU A 114 -8.78 -3.82 9.92
N ASN A 115 -9.63 -3.15 10.70
CA ASN A 115 -9.25 -1.95 11.44
C ASN A 115 -8.59 -2.24 12.78
N GLU A 116 -9.21 -3.14 13.55
CA GLU A 116 -8.90 -3.33 14.96
C GLU A 116 -8.15 -4.63 15.22
N ARG A 117 -8.00 -5.47 14.19
CA ARG A 117 -7.40 -6.82 14.33
C ARG A 117 -8.10 -7.63 15.43
N ARG A 118 -9.43 -7.49 15.52
CA ARG A 118 -10.26 -8.17 16.50
C ARG A 118 -11.52 -8.70 15.85
N TYR A 119 -12.02 -9.81 16.41
CA TYR A 119 -13.34 -10.36 16.12
C TYR A 119 -14.08 -10.60 17.42
N THR A 120 -15.32 -10.18 17.51
CA THR A 120 -16.17 -10.37 18.70
C THR A 120 -17.40 -11.16 18.31
N ASN A 121 -17.60 -12.29 18.99
CA ASN A 121 -18.79 -13.11 18.86
C ASN A 121 -19.29 -13.52 20.26
N GLU A 122 -20.59 -13.41 20.51
CA GLU A 122 -21.24 -13.80 21.77
C GLU A 122 -20.56 -13.22 23.03
N GLY A 123 -20.06 -11.97 22.93
CA GLY A 123 -19.37 -11.28 24.02
C GLY A 123 -17.91 -11.67 24.22
N LYS A 124 -17.38 -12.61 23.44
CA LYS A 124 -15.97 -12.98 23.45
C LYS A 124 -15.22 -12.29 22.31
N THR A 125 -14.14 -11.62 22.66
CA THR A 125 -13.26 -10.93 21.68
C THR A 125 -11.99 -11.75 21.48
N ILE A 126 -11.66 -12.01 20.20
CA ILE A 126 -10.45 -12.71 19.77
C ILE A 126 -9.58 -11.72 19.03
N HIS A 127 -8.26 -11.74 19.31
CA HIS A 127 -7.28 -11.01 18.53
C HIS A 127 -6.96 -11.77 17.22
N ILE A 128 -6.88 -11.05 16.12
CA ILE A 128 -6.62 -11.60 14.79
C ILE A 128 -5.14 -11.35 14.45
N PRO A 129 -4.31 -12.40 14.29
CA PRO A 129 -2.87 -12.28 14.02
C PRO A 129 -2.55 -11.88 12.56
N THR A 130 -3.56 -11.57 11.76
CA THR A 130 -3.38 -11.31 10.32
C THR A 130 -2.49 -10.09 10.08
N ILE A 131 -1.41 -10.31 9.35
CA ILE A 131 -0.47 -9.29 8.89
C ILE A 131 -1.02 -8.59 7.65
N SER A 132 -1.50 -9.37 6.67
CA SER A 132 -1.94 -8.83 5.39
C SER A 132 -3.26 -9.43 4.93
N PHE A 133 -4.13 -8.54 4.43
CA PHE A 133 -5.38 -8.90 3.76
C PHE A 133 -5.25 -8.61 2.26
N PHE A 134 -5.53 -9.61 1.45
CA PHE A 134 -5.67 -9.51 0.01
C PHE A 134 -7.12 -9.73 -0.38
N SER A 135 -7.57 -9.03 -1.40
CA SER A 135 -8.92 -9.19 -1.93
C SER A 135 -8.88 -9.21 -3.45
N ALA A 136 -9.73 -10.01 -4.05
CA ALA A 136 -10.01 -9.98 -5.48
C ALA A 136 -11.48 -9.66 -5.71
N SER A 137 -11.77 -8.93 -6.79
CA SER A 137 -13.12 -8.67 -7.26
C SER A 137 -13.11 -8.44 -8.77
N ASN A 138 -14.13 -8.94 -9.46
CA ASN A 138 -14.30 -8.69 -10.89
C ASN A 138 -14.96 -7.32 -11.16
N GLU A 139 -15.58 -6.73 -10.15
CA GLU A 139 -16.34 -5.49 -10.25
C GLU A 139 -15.89 -4.51 -9.17
N ILE A 140 -15.86 -3.24 -9.53
CA ILE A 140 -15.69 -2.14 -8.56
C ILE A 140 -17.09 -1.61 -8.24
N PRO A 141 -17.47 -1.50 -6.95
CA PRO A 141 -18.79 -1.01 -6.56
C PRO A 141 -19.03 0.39 -7.09
N ASN A 142 -20.25 0.64 -7.56
CA ASN A 142 -20.70 1.95 -7.98
C ASN A 142 -21.26 2.74 -6.79
N PHE A 143 -20.44 3.58 -6.17
CA PHE A 143 -20.80 4.34 -4.97
C PHE A 143 -21.83 5.46 -5.20
N THR A 144 -22.27 5.71 -6.44
CA THR A 144 -23.43 6.58 -6.72
C THR A 144 -24.74 5.84 -6.47
N ASN A 145 -24.73 4.49 -6.51
CA ASN A 145 -25.85 3.65 -6.15
C ASN A 145 -25.98 3.57 -4.62
N PRO A 146 -27.12 3.94 -4.02
CA PRO A 146 -27.33 3.87 -2.57
C PRO A 146 -27.09 2.49 -1.97
N GLU A 147 -27.44 1.41 -2.68
CA GLU A 147 -27.25 0.03 -2.23
C GLU A 147 -25.77 -0.37 -2.16
N GLU A 148 -24.95 0.12 -3.07
CA GLU A 148 -23.52 -0.19 -3.09
C GLU A 148 -22.67 0.78 -2.26
N LYS A 149 -23.26 1.93 -1.85
CA LYS A 149 -22.58 2.92 -1.01
C LYS A 149 -22.11 2.35 0.34
N ILE A 150 -22.81 1.33 0.86
CA ILE A 150 -22.45 0.63 2.09
C ILE A 150 -21.09 -0.09 1.98
N LEU A 151 -20.65 -0.42 0.76
CA LEU A 151 -19.37 -1.07 0.49
C LEU A 151 -18.19 -0.10 0.53
N LYS A 152 -18.43 1.22 0.46
CA LYS A 152 -17.38 2.22 0.39
C LYS A 152 -16.39 2.17 1.57
N PRO A 153 -16.81 2.02 2.84
CA PRO A 153 -15.89 1.90 3.96
C PRO A 153 -14.95 0.70 3.83
N LEU A 154 -15.43 -0.43 3.31
CA LEU A 154 -14.62 -1.60 3.07
C LEU A 154 -13.65 -1.40 1.90
N TYR A 155 -14.13 -0.83 0.79
CA TYR A 155 -13.31 -0.49 -0.37
C TYR A 155 -12.16 0.45 -0.02
N ASP A 156 -12.40 1.43 0.85
CA ASP A 156 -11.41 2.40 1.29
C ASP A 156 -10.34 1.79 2.24
N ARG A 157 -10.59 0.60 2.81
CA ARG A 157 -9.62 -0.12 3.65
C ARG A 157 -8.56 -0.87 2.83
N PHE A 158 -8.86 -1.21 1.59
CA PHE A 158 -7.87 -1.76 0.66
C PHE A 158 -7.14 -0.60 -0.01
N GLU A 159 -6.06 -0.14 0.63
CA GLU A 159 -5.33 1.06 0.22
C GLU A 159 -4.61 0.87 -1.12
N LEU A 160 -3.99 -0.29 -1.34
CA LEU A 160 -3.36 -0.64 -2.61
C LEU A 160 -4.37 -1.33 -3.52
N LYS A 161 -4.56 -0.78 -4.70
CA LYS A 161 -5.52 -1.28 -5.68
C LYS A 161 -4.82 -1.52 -7.02
N VAL A 162 -4.80 -2.77 -7.46
CA VAL A 162 -4.16 -3.19 -8.70
C VAL A 162 -5.22 -3.72 -9.65
N VAL A 163 -5.29 -3.17 -10.85
CA VAL A 163 -6.14 -3.72 -11.91
C VAL A 163 -5.32 -4.68 -12.74
N THR A 164 -5.83 -5.92 -12.87
CA THR A 164 -5.24 -6.94 -13.72
C THR A 164 -5.90 -6.88 -15.10
N GLU A 165 -5.08 -6.91 -16.14
CA GLU A 165 -5.52 -6.88 -17.53
C GLU A 165 -5.24 -8.23 -18.20
N TYR A 166 -5.86 -8.47 -19.35
CA TYR A 166 -5.57 -9.67 -20.13
C TYR A 166 -4.12 -9.68 -20.60
N VAL A 167 -3.52 -10.87 -20.68
CA VAL A 167 -2.16 -11.03 -21.20
C VAL A 167 -2.17 -10.78 -22.71
N GLU A 168 -1.74 -9.59 -23.13
CA GLU A 168 -1.73 -9.20 -24.55
C GLU A 168 -0.54 -9.78 -25.32
N ASP A 169 0.60 -9.97 -24.65
CA ASP A 169 1.79 -10.53 -25.28
C ASP A 169 1.60 -12.01 -25.65
N ARG A 170 1.76 -12.31 -26.94
CA ARG A 170 1.65 -13.68 -27.48
C ARG A 170 2.67 -14.63 -26.89
N ALA A 171 3.92 -14.18 -26.70
CA ALA A 171 5.00 -15.03 -26.18
C ALA A 171 4.71 -15.44 -24.73
N ALA A 172 4.24 -14.50 -23.92
CA ALA A 172 3.81 -14.74 -22.54
C ALA A 172 2.64 -15.74 -22.49
N ARG A 173 1.59 -15.58 -23.34
CA ARG A 173 0.48 -16.53 -23.41
C ARG A 173 0.93 -17.95 -23.76
N LEU A 174 1.80 -18.10 -24.76
CA LEU A 174 2.33 -19.40 -25.15
C LEU A 174 3.19 -20.04 -24.06
N LYS A 175 3.97 -19.23 -23.34
CA LYS A 175 4.77 -19.70 -22.20
C LYS A 175 3.88 -20.23 -21.08
N ILE A 176 2.83 -19.50 -20.72
CA ILE A 176 1.84 -19.92 -19.71
C ILE A 176 1.15 -21.22 -20.12
N LEU A 177 0.71 -21.33 -21.38
CA LEU A 177 0.08 -22.54 -21.90
C LEU A 177 1.00 -23.76 -21.79
N LYS A 178 2.26 -23.60 -22.21
CA LYS A 178 3.27 -24.70 -22.10
C LYS A 178 3.51 -25.10 -20.65
N GLN A 179 3.61 -24.14 -19.73
CA GLN A 179 3.79 -24.42 -18.30
C GLN A 179 2.61 -25.21 -17.72
N LYS A 180 1.38 -24.79 -18.03
CA LYS A 180 0.17 -25.49 -17.57
C LYS A 180 0.03 -26.90 -18.16
N GLN A 181 0.48 -27.10 -19.40
CA GLN A 181 0.46 -28.44 -20.05
C GLN A 181 1.55 -29.36 -19.50
N ALA A 182 2.73 -28.82 -19.18
CA ALA A 182 3.86 -29.60 -18.66
C ALA A 182 3.68 -30.05 -17.20
N ALA A 183 3.01 -29.26 -16.37
CA ALA A 183 2.84 -29.53 -14.95
C ALA A 183 1.43 -29.12 -14.45
N PRO A 184 0.37 -29.85 -14.82
CA PRO A 184 -1.00 -29.46 -14.51
C PRO A 184 -1.33 -29.47 -13.00
N HIS A 185 -0.50 -30.07 -12.13
CA HIS A 185 -0.79 -30.28 -10.71
C HIS A 185 0.37 -29.93 -9.76
N LEU A 186 1.49 -29.45 -10.27
CA LEU A 186 2.61 -29.06 -9.43
C LEU A 186 2.54 -27.54 -9.15
N ALA A 187 1.94 -27.17 -8.03
CA ALA A 187 2.31 -25.94 -7.39
C ALA A 187 3.81 -26.07 -7.06
N GLN A 188 4.68 -25.34 -7.79
CA GLN A 188 6.08 -25.29 -7.45
C GLN A 188 6.15 -24.65 -6.03
N ALA A 189 6.60 -25.45 -5.06
CA ALA A 189 6.96 -24.89 -3.77
C ALA A 189 8.00 -23.78 -4.00
N PRO A 190 7.89 -22.64 -3.31
CA PRO A 190 8.88 -21.59 -3.41
C PRO A 190 10.27 -22.15 -3.11
N ALA A 191 11.27 -21.71 -3.86
CA ALA A 191 12.65 -22.21 -3.72
C ALA A 191 13.24 -21.88 -2.33
N ALA A 192 12.76 -20.81 -1.68
CA ALA A 192 13.08 -20.44 -0.31
C ALA A 192 11.82 -19.84 0.34
N PRO A 193 11.22 -20.51 1.34
CA PRO A 193 10.11 -19.92 2.11
C PRO A 193 10.68 -18.81 3.01
N ILE A 194 9.94 -17.73 3.13
CA ILE A 194 10.22 -16.65 4.10
C ILE A 194 9.49 -17.02 5.39
N THR A 195 10.16 -16.98 6.53
CA THR A 195 9.53 -17.19 7.84
C THR A 195 8.77 -15.96 8.30
N LEU A 196 7.96 -16.10 9.34
CA LEU A 196 7.23 -14.99 9.93
C LEU A 196 8.17 -13.96 10.56
N GLU A 197 9.19 -14.44 11.27
CA GLU A 197 10.22 -13.61 11.90
C GLU A 197 11.03 -12.83 10.85
N GLU A 198 11.35 -13.46 9.71
CA GLU A 198 12.02 -12.77 8.60
C GLU A 198 11.13 -11.68 8.02
N LEU A 199 9.82 -11.93 7.85
CA LEU A 199 8.89 -10.92 7.35
C LEU A 199 8.76 -9.72 8.32
N GLU A 200 8.72 -9.98 9.61
CA GLU A 200 8.69 -8.92 10.63
C GLU A 200 9.98 -8.09 10.61
N ALA A 201 11.15 -8.75 10.51
CA ALA A 201 12.43 -8.07 10.37
C ALA A 201 12.49 -7.21 9.10
N MET A 202 12.00 -7.71 7.96
CA MET A 202 11.90 -6.93 6.72
C MET A 202 11.00 -5.70 6.89
N GLN A 203 9.90 -5.79 7.62
CA GLN A 203 9.03 -4.64 7.90
C GLN A 203 9.73 -3.59 8.77
N ASP A 204 10.56 -4.02 9.73
CA ASP A 204 11.35 -3.11 10.55
C ASP A 204 12.43 -2.41 9.73
N ASP A 205 13.11 -3.12 8.81
CA ASP A 205 14.07 -2.54 7.88
C ASP A 205 13.40 -1.47 6.97
N VAL A 206 12.22 -1.77 6.45
CA VAL A 206 11.44 -0.82 5.63
C VAL A 206 11.16 0.47 6.38
N ARG A 207 10.85 0.42 7.68
CA ARG A 207 10.60 1.61 8.50
C ARG A 207 11.85 2.48 8.69
N GLN A 208 13.04 1.92 8.52
CA GLN A 208 14.31 2.65 8.64
C GLN A 208 14.74 3.31 7.34
N VAL A 209 14.09 3.03 6.22
CA VAL A 209 14.38 3.70 4.94
C VAL A 209 14.11 5.20 5.05
N HIS A 210 15.10 6.02 4.69
CA HIS A 210 15.03 7.46 4.82
C HIS A 210 14.19 8.11 3.73
N ILE A 211 13.42 9.14 4.12
CA ILE A 211 12.72 10.02 3.19
C ILE A 211 13.30 11.43 3.36
N LEU A 212 13.87 11.96 2.29
CA LEU A 212 14.40 13.32 2.28
C LEU A 212 13.27 14.35 2.15
N ASP A 213 13.47 15.56 2.65
CA ASP A 213 12.50 16.65 2.55
C ASP A 213 12.13 16.93 1.09
N SER A 214 13.08 16.83 0.15
CA SER A 214 12.83 16.97 -1.28
C SER A 214 11.84 15.95 -1.86
N ILE A 215 11.71 14.77 -1.26
CA ILE A 215 10.69 13.77 -1.65
C ILE A 215 9.32 14.19 -1.14
N ASN A 216 9.24 14.75 0.07
CA ASN A 216 7.99 15.29 0.62
C ASN A 216 7.52 16.51 -0.22
N GLU A 217 8.43 17.40 -0.60
CA GLU A 217 8.15 18.53 -1.50
C GLU A 217 7.65 18.05 -2.87
N LEU A 218 8.33 17.08 -3.48
CA LEU A 218 7.89 16.48 -4.73
C LEU A 218 6.51 15.83 -4.62
N MET A 219 6.21 15.17 -3.49
CA MET A 219 4.88 14.59 -3.25
C MET A 219 3.80 15.67 -3.13
N ASP A 220 4.11 16.81 -2.52
CA ASP A 220 3.20 17.96 -2.46
C ASP A 220 2.97 18.57 -3.84
N ASP A 221 4.02 18.72 -4.65
CA ASP A 221 3.91 19.16 -6.06
C ASP A 221 3.01 18.22 -6.87
N VAL A 222 3.15 16.89 -6.70
CA VAL A 222 2.26 15.90 -7.32
C VAL A 222 0.82 16.10 -6.88
N LEU A 223 0.58 16.34 -5.57
CA LEU A 223 -0.75 16.58 -5.03
C LEU A 223 -1.38 17.84 -5.65
N CYS A 224 -0.62 18.93 -5.76
CA CYS A 224 -1.06 20.17 -6.38
C CYS A 224 -1.41 19.96 -7.87
N ALA A 225 -0.54 19.30 -8.62
CA ALA A 225 -0.77 18.99 -10.03
C ALA A 225 -2.02 18.09 -10.26
N LEU A 226 -2.30 17.17 -9.34
CA LEU A 226 -3.51 16.34 -9.39
C LEU A 226 -4.77 17.15 -9.08
N ARG A 227 -4.72 18.07 -8.10
CA ARG A 227 -5.82 18.98 -7.76
C ARG A 227 -6.20 19.89 -8.93
N GLU A 228 -5.22 20.41 -9.66
CA GLU A 228 -5.44 21.20 -10.88
C GLU A 228 -6.18 20.40 -11.96
N LYS A 229 -5.94 19.10 -12.03
CA LYS A 229 -6.67 18.18 -12.92
C LYS A 229 -8.02 17.68 -12.36
N GLY A 230 -8.47 18.24 -11.22
CA GLY A 230 -9.75 17.91 -10.59
C GLY A 230 -9.72 16.61 -9.78
N ILE A 231 -8.54 16.05 -9.49
CA ILE A 231 -8.39 14.82 -8.67
C ILE A 231 -8.07 15.23 -7.24
N HIS A 232 -8.93 14.82 -6.29
CA HIS A 232 -8.78 15.11 -4.89
C HIS A 232 -8.32 13.87 -4.11
N ILE A 233 -7.05 13.88 -3.71
CA ILE A 233 -6.49 12.84 -2.84
C ILE A 233 -6.89 13.16 -1.40
N SER A 234 -7.37 12.15 -0.65
CA SER A 234 -7.72 12.35 0.75
C SER A 234 -6.47 12.56 1.61
N ASP A 235 -6.60 13.38 2.67
CA ASP A 235 -5.52 13.64 3.63
C ASP A 235 -4.96 12.35 4.22
N ARG A 236 -5.83 11.35 4.48
CA ARG A 236 -5.39 10.04 4.94
C ARG A 236 -4.39 9.39 3.98
N LYS A 237 -4.66 9.38 2.67
CA LYS A 237 -3.76 8.82 1.68
C LYS A 237 -2.50 9.67 1.51
N TYR A 238 -2.67 10.99 1.52
CA TYR A 238 -1.56 11.91 1.37
C TYR A 238 -0.54 11.76 2.51
N PHE A 239 -1.00 11.79 3.77
CA PHE A 239 -0.10 11.68 4.92
C PHE A 239 0.45 10.27 5.18
N ASN A 240 -0.13 9.23 4.58
CA ASN A 240 0.31 7.83 4.76
C ASN A 240 0.98 7.22 3.51
N TYR A 241 1.49 8.02 2.57
CA TYR A 241 2.18 7.49 1.39
C TYR A 241 3.55 6.87 1.69
N ALA A 242 4.21 7.35 2.75
CA ALA A 242 5.59 7.04 3.09
C ALA A 242 5.90 5.53 3.15
N PRO A 243 5.14 4.67 3.86
CA PRO A 243 5.44 3.24 3.94
C PRO A 243 5.45 2.55 2.58
N VAL A 244 4.61 3.01 1.62
CA VAL A 244 4.56 2.43 0.27
C VAL A 244 5.82 2.77 -0.53
N ALA A 245 6.28 4.02 -0.45
CA ALA A 245 7.50 4.47 -1.10
C ALA A 245 8.76 3.85 -0.46
N GLN A 246 8.80 3.76 0.87
CA GLN A 246 9.88 3.10 1.62
C GLN A 246 10.01 1.62 1.25
N ALA A 247 8.88 0.88 1.20
CA ALA A 247 8.87 -0.52 0.80
C ALA A 247 9.38 -0.69 -0.64
N LYS A 248 9.03 0.22 -1.54
CA LYS A 248 9.55 0.19 -2.92
C LYS A 248 11.07 0.40 -2.96
N ALA A 249 11.60 1.38 -2.23
CA ALA A 249 13.03 1.64 -2.16
C ALA A 249 13.80 0.45 -1.56
N TRP A 250 13.28 -0.13 -0.47
CA TRP A 250 13.86 -1.31 0.18
C TRP A 250 13.91 -2.53 -0.74
N LEU A 251 12.82 -2.80 -1.48
CA LEU A 251 12.76 -3.89 -2.47
C LEU A 251 13.77 -3.72 -3.63
N GLU A 252 14.19 -2.48 -3.91
CA GLU A 252 15.26 -2.16 -4.87
C GLU A 252 16.66 -2.13 -4.22
N GLY A 253 16.77 -2.52 -2.94
CA GLY A 253 18.03 -2.59 -2.20
C GLY A 253 18.60 -1.23 -1.78
N ARG A 254 17.74 -0.21 -1.59
CA ARG A 254 18.13 1.13 -1.20
C ARG A 254 17.63 1.47 0.22
N ASP A 255 18.41 2.25 0.93
CA ASP A 255 18.11 2.78 2.27
C ASP A 255 17.48 4.18 2.25
N THR A 256 17.28 4.73 1.06
CA THR A 256 16.73 6.08 0.85
C THR A 256 15.74 6.06 -0.32
N VAL A 257 14.59 6.71 -0.12
CA VAL A 257 13.56 6.83 -1.16
C VAL A 257 14.05 7.76 -2.27
N ALA A 258 13.98 7.28 -3.51
CA ALA A 258 14.23 8.07 -4.70
C ALA A 258 12.92 8.57 -5.32
N PRO A 259 12.93 9.67 -6.12
CA PRO A 259 11.75 10.16 -6.82
C PRO A 259 10.99 9.07 -7.60
N ALA A 260 11.71 8.19 -8.27
CA ALA A 260 11.13 7.11 -9.07
C ALA A 260 10.30 6.11 -8.23
N ASP A 261 10.54 6.02 -6.91
CA ASP A 261 9.78 5.15 -6.03
C ASP A 261 8.35 5.65 -5.82
N LEU A 262 8.12 6.94 -5.96
CA LEU A 262 6.78 7.52 -5.89
C LEU A 262 5.87 7.04 -7.03
N ILE A 263 6.42 6.52 -8.13
CA ILE A 263 5.62 5.99 -9.25
C ILE A 263 4.76 4.79 -8.81
N ILE A 264 5.17 4.03 -7.77
CA ILE A 264 4.36 2.94 -7.22
C ILE A 264 3.02 3.43 -6.66
N LEU A 265 2.95 4.70 -6.25
CA LEU A 265 1.75 5.31 -5.71
C LEU A 265 0.60 5.38 -6.72
N ARG A 266 0.85 5.11 -8.01
CA ARG A 266 -0.20 4.89 -9.02
C ARG A 266 -1.20 3.80 -8.63
N HIS A 267 -0.83 2.87 -7.75
CA HIS A 267 -1.70 1.82 -7.21
C HIS A 267 -2.33 2.19 -5.86
N TYR A 268 -1.90 3.29 -5.28
CA TYR A 268 -2.31 3.73 -3.95
C TYR A 268 -3.26 4.94 -4.00
N LEU A 269 -2.98 5.94 -4.85
CA LEU A 269 -3.65 7.24 -4.79
C LEU A 269 -5.09 7.22 -5.33
N TRP A 270 -5.39 6.46 -6.39
CA TRP A 270 -6.70 6.51 -7.02
C TRP A 270 -7.84 5.92 -6.16
N THR A 271 -9.04 6.45 -6.36
CA THR A 271 -10.27 5.97 -5.74
C THR A 271 -11.26 5.50 -6.82
N ALA A 272 -11.37 6.22 -7.93
CA ALA A 272 -12.16 5.84 -9.08
C ALA A 272 -11.26 5.38 -10.24
N PRO A 273 -11.67 4.36 -11.01
CA PRO A 273 -10.85 3.81 -12.11
C PRO A 273 -10.40 4.84 -13.14
N GLU A 274 -11.23 5.84 -13.39
CA GLU A 274 -10.99 6.92 -14.37
C GLU A 274 -9.78 7.79 -13.98
N GLU A 275 -9.48 7.90 -12.69
CA GLU A 275 -8.36 8.69 -12.15
C GLU A 275 -7.00 8.05 -12.46
N ARG A 276 -6.95 6.73 -12.70
CA ARG A 276 -5.71 5.94 -12.82
C ARG A 276 -4.76 6.48 -13.87
N ALA A 277 -5.25 6.73 -15.09
CA ALA A 277 -4.42 7.18 -16.20
C ALA A 277 -3.82 8.57 -15.92
N ILE A 278 -4.59 9.47 -15.32
CA ILE A 278 -4.18 10.82 -14.99
C ILE A 278 -3.12 10.79 -13.87
N ILE A 279 -3.37 10.02 -12.80
CA ILE A 279 -2.44 9.85 -11.69
C ILE A 279 -1.12 9.23 -12.18
N GLN A 280 -1.20 8.17 -12.97
CA GLN A 280 0.00 7.52 -13.53
C GLN A 280 0.80 8.49 -14.41
N SER A 281 0.14 9.25 -15.29
CA SER A 281 0.80 10.23 -16.14
C SER A 281 1.51 11.32 -15.33
N ALA A 282 0.84 11.87 -14.29
CA ALA A 282 1.43 12.87 -13.42
C ALA A 282 2.65 12.34 -12.66
N LEU A 283 2.52 11.16 -12.03
CA LEU A 283 3.63 10.53 -11.32
C LEU A 283 4.83 10.23 -12.24
N VAL A 284 4.59 9.67 -13.43
CA VAL A 284 5.67 9.38 -14.38
C VAL A 284 6.33 10.67 -14.84
N GLN A 285 5.55 11.68 -15.19
CA GLN A 285 6.09 12.97 -15.65
C GLN A 285 6.94 13.63 -14.57
N MET A 286 6.47 13.69 -13.32
CA MET A 286 7.12 14.44 -12.25
C MET A 286 8.23 13.65 -11.56
N CYS A 287 8.08 12.33 -11.43
CA CYS A 287 9.00 11.50 -10.65
C CYS A 287 10.10 10.82 -11.51
N SER A 288 9.93 10.73 -12.84
CA SER A 288 10.98 10.17 -13.70
C SER A 288 12.15 11.13 -13.91
N ASP A 289 11.88 12.44 -14.00
CA ASP A 289 12.91 13.49 -14.01
C ASP A 289 12.42 14.75 -13.27
N PRO A 290 12.38 14.70 -11.91
CA PRO A 290 11.87 15.81 -11.11
C PRO A 290 12.75 17.05 -11.25
N PHE A 291 14.02 16.87 -11.56
CA PHE A 291 14.95 17.96 -11.77
C PHE A 291 14.61 18.75 -13.03
N LYS A 292 14.25 18.05 -14.11
CA LYS A 292 13.79 18.68 -15.35
C LYS A 292 12.50 19.48 -15.13
N ASN A 293 11.52 18.93 -14.40
CA ASN A 293 10.25 19.63 -14.15
C ASN A 293 10.43 20.92 -13.33
N ARG A 294 11.33 20.92 -12.34
CA ARG A 294 11.68 22.16 -11.60
C ARG A 294 12.30 23.21 -12.52
N LEU A 295 13.17 22.79 -13.45
CA LEU A 295 13.76 23.69 -14.46
C LEU A 295 12.72 24.23 -15.43
N ASP A 296 11.86 23.36 -15.95
CA ASP A 296 10.76 23.76 -16.87
C ASP A 296 9.80 24.75 -16.17
N GLY A 297 9.49 24.54 -14.88
CA GLY A 297 8.69 25.45 -14.06
C GLY A 297 9.33 26.84 -13.88
N ILE A 298 10.66 26.90 -13.70
CA ILE A 298 11.40 28.16 -13.60
C ILE A 298 11.37 28.91 -14.94
N LEU A 299 11.54 28.19 -16.07
CA LEU A 299 11.46 28.80 -17.40
C LEU A 299 10.04 29.29 -17.71
N ALA A 300 9.01 28.56 -17.33
CA ALA A 300 7.63 28.98 -17.49
C ALA A 300 7.33 30.29 -16.69
N ALA A 301 7.78 30.35 -15.43
CA ALA A 301 7.66 31.54 -14.60
C ALA A 301 8.45 32.74 -15.21
N ALA A 302 9.63 32.50 -15.76
CA ALA A 302 10.40 33.53 -16.44
C ALA A 302 9.68 34.06 -17.68
N GLN A 303 9.03 33.19 -18.44
CA GLN A 303 8.25 33.56 -19.61
C GLN A 303 6.98 34.33 -19.23
N GLU A 304 6.30 33.96 -18.16
CA GLU A 304 5.13 34.66 -17.63
C GLU A 304 5.50 36.08 -17.17
N SER A 305 6.58 36.22 -16.38
CA SER A 305 7.10 37.54 -15.97
C SER A 305 7.49 38.40 -17.15
N TYR A 306 8.03 37.80 -18.22
CA TYR A 306 8.35 38.53 -19.44
C TYR A 306 7.09 39.02 -20.17
N GLN A 307 6.05 38.19 -20.23
CA GLN A 307 4.76 38.54 -20.84
C GLN A 307 4.07 39.69 -20.08
N GLU A 308 4.05 39.62 -18.72
CA GLU A 308 3.57 40.71 -17.89
C GLU A 308 4.35 42.01 -18.14
N PHE A 309 5.65 41.92 -18.32
CA PHE A 309 6.50 43.06 -18.70
C PHE A 309 6.12 43.65 -20.04
N GLU A 310 5.82 42.84 -21.07
CA GLU A 310 5.35 43.29 -22.39
C GLU A 310 3.96 43.97 -22.31
N ASP A 311 3.02 43.36 -21.54
CA ASP A 311 1.63 43.81 -21.45
C ASP A 311 1.49 45.11 -20.63
N ASP A 312 2.36 45.40 -19.66
CA ASP A 312 2.34 46.60 -18.81
C ASP A 312 2.94 47.86 -19.52
N SER A 313 2.60 48.04 -20.80
CA SER A 313 3.12 49.15 -21.62
C SER A 313 2.74 50.54 -21.12
N GLY A 314 1.74 50.66 -20.19
CA GLY A 314 1.31 51.92 -19.58
C GLY A 314 2.14 52.39 -18.38
N ALA A 315 2.95 51.55 -17.77
CA ALA A 315 3.77 51.91 -16.61
C ALA A 315 5.13 52.52 -17.03
N ALA A 316 5.72 53.29 -16.10
CA ALA A 316 7.04 53.91 -16.36
C ALA A 316 8.10 52.80 -16.61
N PRO A 317 8.97 52.91 -17.63
CA PRO A 317 9.97 51.89 -17.98
C PRO A 317 10.86 51.46 -16.80
N ALA A 318 11.22 52.39 -15.92
CA ALA A 318 12.02 52.07 -14.70
C ALA A 318 11.31 51.11 -13.75
N ARG A 319 9.98 51.22 -13.59
CA ARG A 319 9.20 50.36 -12.72
C ARG A 319 9.03 48.96 -13.31
N ARG A 320 8.77 48.89 -14.61
CA ARG A 320 8.64 47.61 -15.34
C ARG A 320 9.93 46.80 -15.27
N ILE A 321 11.07 47.42 -15.62
CA ILE A 321 12.39 46.76 -15.53
C ILE A 321 12.76 46.40 -14.11
N GLY A 322 12.46 47.27 -13.14
CA GLY A 322 12.70 46.98 -11.72
C GLY A 322 11.98 45.72 -11.26
N LYS A 323 10.67 45.60 -11.54
CA LYS A 323 9.85 44.44 -11.21
C LYS A 323 10.41 43.18 -11.88
N LEU A 324 10.64 43.19 -13.18
CA LEU A 324 11.16 42.05 -13.91
C LEU A 324 12.53 41.58 -13.37
N ARG A 325 13.43 42.52 -13.05
CA ARG A 325 14.73 42.19 -12.43
C ARG A 325 14.62 41.53 -11.06
N GLU A 326 13.70 41.99 -10.20
CA GLU A 326 13.49 41.35 -8.91
C GLU A 326 13.02 39.92 -9.06
N GLU A 327 12.06 39.67 -9.96
CA GLU A 327 11.55 38.32 -10.25
C GLU A 327 12.64 37.41 -10.85
N TYR A 328 13.39 37.92 -11.82
CA TYR A 328 14.48 37.15 -12.43
C TYR A 328 15.63 36.85 -11.46
N LEU A 329 15.94 37.75 -10.52
CA LEU A 329 16.91 37.48 -9.50
C LEU A 329 16.45 36.37 -8.55
N MET A 330 15.17 36.33 -8.19
CA MET A 330 14.61 35.24 -7.38
C MET A 330 14.68 33.89 -8.12
N LEU A 331 14.39 33.88 -9.44
CA LEU A 331 14.53 32.69 -10.27
C LEU A 331 16.01 32.25 -10.40
N TYR A 332 16.93 33.21 -10.56
CA TYR A 332 18.35 32.92 -10.61
C TYR A 332 18.90 32.38 -9.28
N GLU A 333 18.42 32.87 -8.13
CA GLU A 333 18.74 32.33 -6.79
C GLU A 333 18.31 30.87 -6.68
N LYS A 334 17.07 30.53 -7.13
CA LYS A 334 16.58 29.13 -7.17
C LYS A 334 17.44 28.25 -8.06
N LEU A 335 17.83 28.71 -9.26
CA LEU A 335 18.71 27.97 -10.14
C LEU A 335 20.11 27.76 -9.54
N SER A 336 20.65 28.77 -8.83
CA SER A 336 21.96 28.66 -8.18
C SER A 336 21.92 27.62 -7.04
N ALA A 337 20.84 27.55 -6.27
CA ALA A 337 20.63 26.53 -5.25
C ALA A 337 20.53 25.12 -5.90
N MET A 338 19.73 24.99 -6.95
CA MET A 338 19.59 23.72 -7.68
C MET A 338 20.92 23.25 -8.28
N ARG A 339 21.76 24.17 -8.77
CA ARG A 339 23.10 23.87 -9.27
C ARG A 339 24.02 23.30 -8.17
N ALA A 340 23.90 23.82 -6.95
CA ALA A 340 24.65 23.33 -5.79
C ALA A 340 24.16 21.94 -5.33
N GLU A 341 22.86 21.68 -5.43
CA GLU A 341 22.23 20.39 -5.09
C GLU A 341 22.51 19.30 -6.12
N ALA A 342 22.83 19.65 -7.38
CA ALA A 342 23.05 18.70 -8.46
C ALA A 342 24.24 17.78 -8.18
N GLN A 343 23.98 16.47 -8.04
CA GLN A 343 24.98 15.47 -7.68
C GLN A 343 25.87 15.06 -8.85
N ASP A 344 25.39 15.22 -10.11
CA ASP A 344 26.10 14.84 -11.32
C ASP A 344 26.36 16.02 -12.26
N ASP A 345 27.28 15.84 -13.19
CA ASP A 345 27.64 16.87 -14.18
C ASP A 345 26.51 17.11 -15.20
N ILE A 346 25.66 16.10 -15.45
CA ILE A 346 24.54 16.24 -16.39
C ILE A 346 23.46 17.16 -15.76
N GLY A 347 23.17 17.01 -14.49
CA GLY A 347 22.27 17.90 -13.76
C GLY A 347 22.78 19.35 -13.76
N ARG A 348 24.08 19.55 -13.48
CA ARG A 348 24.72 20.89 -13.54
C ARG A 348 24.61 21.53 -14.91
N GLN A 349 24.86 20.76 -15.97
CA GLN A 349 24.73 21.26 -17.35
C GLN A 349 23.30 21.68 -17.69
N LYS A 350 22.30 20.93 -17.24
CA LYS A 350 20.88 21.28 -17.42
C LYS A 350 20.54 22.61 -16.71
N VAL A 351 21.05 22.82 -15.51
CA VAL A 351 20.84 24.09 -14.79
C VAL A 351 21.54 25.23 -15.48
N ASP A 352 22.78 25.03 -15.91
CA ASP A 352 23.56 26.05 -16.65
C ASP A 352 22.85 26.48 -17.94
N ALA A 353 22.26 25.53 -18.69
CA ALA A 353 21.44 25.84 -19.86
C ALA A 353 20.19 26.67 -19.50
N CYS A 354 19.48 26.31 -18.39
CA CYS A 354 18.35 27.07 -17.94
C CYS A 354 18.71 28.49 -17.46
N MET A 355 19.91 28.68 -16.86
CA MET A 355 20.44 29.98 -16.52
C MET A 355 20.73 30.83 -17.78
N GLU A 356 21.23 30.20 -18.85
CA GLU A 356 21.44 30.88 -20.14
C GLU A 356 20.11 31.31 -20.77
N ASP A 357 19.08 30.48 -20.73
CA ASP A 357 17.74 30.82 -21.23
C ASP A 357 17.12 31.97 -20.43
N LEU A 358 17.23 31.96 -19.09
CA LEU A 358 16.76 33.05 -18.22
C LEU A 358 17.50 34.36 -18.55
N GLU A 359 18.82 34.29 -18.80
CA GLU A 359 19.63 35.45 -19.18
C GLU A 359 19.24 35.96 -20.57
N ALA A 360 18.85 35.07 -21.50
CA ALA A 360 18.35 35.46 -22.81
C ALA A 360 17.07 36.29 -22.70
N PHE A 361 16.13 35.92 -21.82
CA PHE A 361 14.92 36.71 -21.51
C PHE A 361 15.30 38.08 -20.90
N ASN A 362 16.22 38.09 -19.91
CA ASN A 362 16.73 39.34 -19.33
C ASN A 362 17.29 40.28 -20.41
N LYS A 363 18.15 39.76 -21.25
CA LYS A 363 18.77 40.55 -22.35
C LYS A 363 17.70 41.06 -23.34
N LYS A 364 16.69 40.24 -23.67
CA LYS A 364 15.62 40.62 -24.59
C LYS A 364 14.82 41.80 -24.06
N ALA A 365 14.52 41.88 -22.76
CA ALA A 365 13.82 42.99 -22.14
C ALA A 365 14.54 44.34 -22.25
N PHE A 366 15.89 44.32 -22.30
CA PHE A 366 16.70 45.55 -22.49
C PHE A 366 16.84 45.98 -23.96
N SER A 367 16.47 45.15 -24.89
CA SER A 367 16.49 45.50 -26.34
C SER A 367 15.18 46.11 -26.83
N GLU A 368 14.13 46.18 -26.00
CA GLU A 368 12.83 46.75 -26.36
C GLU A 368 12.84 48.27 -26.51
N ASP A 369 11.96 48.76 -27.36
CA ASP A 369 11.71 50.17 -27.54
C ASP A 369 11.21 50.83 -26.28
N GLY A 370 11.86 51.94 -25.82
CA GLY A 370 11.57 52.66 -24.59
C GLY A 370 12.43 52.23 -23.38
N VAL A 371 13.10 51.10 -23.41
CA VAL A 371 14.10 50.66 -22.40
C VAL A 371 15.52 50.82 -22.97
N SER A 372 15.68 50.46 -24.23
CA SER A 372 16.94 50.59 -24.98
C SER A 372 17.47 52.05 -24.98
N GLY A 373 18.69 52.23 -24.51
CA GLY A 373 19.36 53.53 -24.42
C GLY A 373 19.07 54.36 -23.16
N VAL A 374 18.11 53.95 -22.31
CA VAL A 374 17.78 54.60 -21.01
C VAL A 374 18.40 53.83 -19.86
N PHE A 375 18.36 52.50 -19.93
CA PHE A 375 18.93 51.62 -18.91
C PHE A 375 20.00 50.70 -19.48
N SER A 376 21.08 50.53 -18.72
CA SER A 376 22.15 49.60 -19.09
C SER A 376 21.80 48.17 -18.73
N TYR A 377 22.01 47.26 -19.67
CA TYR A 377 21.96 45.85 -19.41
C TYR A 377 23.03 45.44 -18.41
N VAL A 378 22.64 44.67 -17.40
CA VAL A 378 23.54 44.03 -16.42
C VAL A 378 23.18 42.57 -16.33
N PRO A 379 24.14 41.63 -16.49
CA PRO A 379 23.89 40.21 -16.34
C PRO A 379 23.33 39.83 -14.96
N LEU A 380 22.40 38.90 -14.93
CA LEU A 380 21.81 38.41 -13.66
C LEU A 380 22.84 37.86 -12.69
N LYS A 381 23.89 37.22 -13.21
CA LYS A 381 25.02 36.75 -12.42
C LYS A 381 25.73 37.88 -11.66
N GLU A 382 25.95 39.02 -12.29
CA GLU A 382 26.58 40.17 -11.62
C GLU A 382 25.66 40.80 -10.58
N LEU A 383 24.37 40.92 -10.90
CA LEU A 383 23.37 41.41 -9.96
C LEU A 383 23.23 40.50 -8.72
N TYR A 384 23.28 39.18 -8.95
CA TYR A 384 23.26 38.20 -7.87
C TYR A 384 24.47 38.32 -6.95
N LEU A 385 25.68 38.46 -7.49
CA LEU A 385 26.89 38.65 -6.72
C LEU A 385 26.92 39.97 -5.92
N LEU A 386 26.33 41.05 -6.48
CA LEU A 386 26.19 42.33 -5.79
C LEU A 386 25.18 42.28 -4.63
N LYS A 387 24.18 41.44 -4.70
CA LYS A 387 23.19 41.24 -3.61
C LYS A 387 23.73 40.36 -2.48
N ALA A 388 24.65 39.43 -2.82
CA ALA A 388 25.22 38.45 -1.89
C ALA A 388 26.39 39.02 -1.04
N ASN A 389 26.96 40.21 -1.43
CA ASN A 389 27.94 40.95 -0.68
C ASN A 389 27.31 42.14 0.06
#